data_c9313540bcdff68e4fff9d0041611d93
#
_entry.id   c9313540bcdff68e4fff9d0041611d93
#
_cell.length_a   1.000
_cell.length_b   1.000
_cell.length_c   1.000
_cell.angle_alpha   90.00
_cell.angle_beta   90.00
_cell.angle_gamma   90.00
#
_symmetry.space_group_name_H-M   'P 1'
#
loop_
_entity.id
_entity.type
_entity.pdbx_description
1 polymer ?
#
loop_
_entity_poly.entity_id
_entity_poly.type
_entity_poly.pdbx_seq_one_letter_code
_entity_poly.pdbx_strand_id
1 'polypeptide(L)'
;MAETYNGIKKTVGKALSAKKVWYFLQSVDAPIGSPALLPAYQTEGGVTYGGENVDEQTKMGRIIIKSTDEQAIDLTQYFVPGDESIEVVKDAKKTGKSVKVWRVIVDESVAEDVTDAEYKLYPAEFGYGMPDEPEISDGDELVEASYTLNIIGSLQDGKFPLTDEDIAAIEALYDYQNPGETTGDYSDIQTTPPAQ
;
A
#
# COMPACT_ATOMS: atom_id res chain seq x y z
N MET A 1 9.14 19.65 -18.02
CA MET A 1 8.70 19.69 -19.45
C MET A 1 9.29 18.48 -20.17
N ALA A 2 8.48 17.74 -20.89
CA ALA A 2 8.97 16.64 -21.72
C ALA A 2 9.53 17.18 -23.03
N GLU A 3 10.79 16.94 -23.32
CA GLU A 3 11.40 17.30 -24.61
C GLU A 3 11.05 16.25 -25.67
N THR A 4 10.50 16.70 -26.77
CA THR A 4 10.23 15.81 -27.92
C THR A 4 11.42 15.88 -28.86
N TYR A 5 12.15 14.79 -29.00
CA TYR A 5 13.25 14.65 -29.94
C TYR A 5 12.88 13.61 -31.00
N ASN A 6 12.97 13.97 -32.29
CA ASN A 6 12.66 13.10 -33.45
C ASN A 6 11.29 12.38 -33.37
N GLY A 7 10.26 13.04 -32.83
CA GLY A 7 8.92 12.45 -32.68
C GLY A 7 8.77 11.47 -31.52
N ILE A 8 9.82 11.22 -30.73
CA ILE A 8 9.79 10.36 -29.57
C ILE A 8 9.68 11.23 -28.31
N LYS A 9 8.63 11.02 -27.53
CA LYS A 9 8.45 11.62 -26.22
C LYS A 9 9.27 10.81 -25.21
N LYS A 10 10.34 11.38 -24.67
CA LYS A 10 11.16 10.76 -23.63
C LYS A 10 10.65 11.19 -22.27
N THR A 11 10.37 10.21 -21.40
CA THR A 11 10.12 10.48 -19.98
C THR A 11 11.46 10.68 -19.28
N VAL A 12 11.60 11.80 -18.60
CA VAL A 12 12.77 12.12 -17.77
C VAL A 12 12.38 11.91 -16.32
N GLY A 13 13.10 11.05 -15.61
CA GLY A 13 12.85 10.74 -14.21
C GLY A 13 13.72 9.60 -13.72
N LYS A 14 13.75 9.38 -12.42
CA LYS A 14 14.37 8.21 -11.81
C LYS A 14 13.34 7.11 -11.66
N ALA A 15 13.77 5.85 -11.73
CA ALA A 15 12.93 4.72 -11.40
C ALA A 15 12.53 4.80 -9.91
N LEU A 16 11.26 4.52 -9.63
CA LEU A 16 10.75 4.46 -8.28
C LEU A 16 11.33 3.25 -7.54
N SER A 17 11.79 3.45 -6.31
CA SER A 17 12.19 2.35 -5.43
C SER A 17 10.95 1.64 -4.89
N ALA A 18 10.98 0.31 -4.81
CA ALA A 18 9.92 -0.47 -4.17
C ALA A 18 9.67 -0.06 -2.71
N LYS A 19 10.70 0.41 -2.00
CA LYS A 19 10.61 0.94 -0.64
C LYS A 19 9.76 2.21 -0.51
N LYS A 20 9.37 2.83 -1.62
CA LYS A 20 8.51 4.02 -1.66
C LYS A 20 7.05 3.69 -1.94
N VAL A 21 6.70 2.41 -2.02
CA VAL A 21 5.32 1.96 -2.22
C VAL A 21 4.85 1.29 -0.94
N TRP A 22 3.79 1.83 -0.36
CA TRP A 22 3.24 1.38 0.91
C TRP A 22 1.77 1.01 0.77
N TYR A 23 1.34 0.06 1.56
CA TYR A 23 -0.04 -0.39 1.58
C TYR A 23 -0.65 -0.11 2.94
N PHE A 24 -1.89 0.37 2.93
CA PHE A 24 -2.67 0.64 4.12
C PHE A 24 -3.98 -0.14 4.04
N LEU A 25 -4.44 -0.63 5.17
CA LEU A 25 -5.66 -1.42 5.29
C LEU A 25 -6.65 -0.77 6.26
N GLN A 26 -7.92 -1.03 6.03
CA GLN A 26 -8.96 -0.65 7.00
C GLN A 26 -10.14 -1.61 6.89
N SER A 27 -10.71 -2.00 8.04
CA SER A 27 -11.96 -2.75 8.05
C SER A 27 -13.10 -1.93 7.43
N VAL A 28 -13.99 -2.59 6.70
CA VAL A 28 -15.22 -1.94 6.20
C VAL A 28 -16.20 -1.58 7.33
N ASP A 29 -16.04 -2.22 8.48
CA ASP A 29 -16.84 -1.93 9.68
C ASP A 29 -16.24 -0.82 10.56
N ALA A 30 -15.06 -0.30 10.21
CA ALA A 30 -14.43 0.76 10.98
C ALA A 30 -15.31 2.03 10.97
N PRO A 31 -15.51 2.67 12.14
CA PRO A 31 -16.25 3.94 12.23
C PRO A 31 -15.66 5.02 11.31
N ILE A 32 -16.50 5.95 10.87
CA ILE A 32 -16.04 7.11 10.11
C ILE A 32 -15.03 7.91 10.96
N GLY A 33 -13.88 8.22 10.39
CA GLY A 33 -12.78 8.91 11.06
C GLY A 33 -11.72 7.97 11.68
N SER A 34 -11.92 6.64 11.60
CA SER A 34 -10.87 5.70 12.00
C SER A 34 -9.66 5.82 11.08
N PRO A 35 -8.43 5.71 11.61
CA PRO A 35 -7.22 5.70 10.80
C PRO A 35 -7.13 4.46 9.93
N ALA A 36 -6.36 4.56 8.84
CA ALA A 36 -5.91 3.40 8.09
C ALA A 36 -4.77 2.71 8.87
N LEU A 37 -4.74 1.39 8.82
CA LEU A 37 -3.72 0.58 9.47
C LEU A 37 -2.54 0.39 8.52
N LEU A 38 -1.35 0.63 9.00
CA LEU A 38 -0.12 0.29 8.31
C LEU A 38 0.30 -1.14 8.72
N PRO A 39 0.29 -2.13 7.81
CA PRO A 39 0.80 -3.47 8.13
C PRO A 39 2.24 -3.43 8.59
N ALA A 40 2.55 -4.10 9.70
CA ALA A 40 3.88 -4.07 10.28
C ALA A 40 4.89 -4.77 9.36
N TYR A 41 6.07 -4.17 9.20
CA TYR A 41 7.20 -4.74 8.44
C TYR A 41 6.80 -5.35 7.09
N GLN A 42 6.14 -4.56 6.24
CA GLN A 42 5.82 -4.98 4.86
C GLN A 42 7.10 -5.34 4.11
N THR A 43 7.18 -6.57 3.61
CA THR A 43 8.35 -7.07 2.87
C THR A 43 8.13 -7.01 1.37
N GLU A 44 6.94 -7.42 0.93
CA GLU A 44 6.57 -7.45 -0.47
C GLU A 44 5.14 -6.95 -0.68
N GLY A 45 4.91 -6.35 -1.82
CA GLY A 45 3.59 -5.95 -2.27
C GLY A 45 3.54 -5.84 -3.78
N GLY A 46 2.44 -6.27 -4.36
CA GLY A 46 2.23 -6.25 -5.80
C GLY A 46 0.78 -5.95 -6.16
N VAL A 47 0.58 -5.37 -7.34
CA VAL A 47 -0.74 -5.19 -7.94
C VAL A 47 -0.76 -5.90 -9.27
N THR A 48 -1.75 -6.76 -9.46
CA THR A 48 -2.04 -7.40 -10.72
C THR A 48 -3.26 -6.75 -11.36
N TYR A 49 -3.08 -6.19 -12.56
CA TYR A 49 -4.17 -5.72 -13.40
C TYR A 49 -4.49 -6.81 -14.41
N GLY A 50 -5.28 -7.78 -13.97
CA GLY A 50 -5.69 -8.94 -14.76
C GLY A 50 -7.04 -8.72 -15.45
N GLY A 51 -7.50 -9.80 -16.06
CA GLY A 51 -8.75 -9.92 -16.79
C GLY A 51 -8.54 -10.61 -18.13
N GLU A 52 -9.41 -11.53 -18.44
CA GLU A 52 -9.34 -12.24 -19.72
C GLU A 52 -9.92 -11.38 -20.86
N ASN A 53 -9.50 -11.67 -22.06
CA ASN A 53 -10.15 -11.16 -23.25
C ASN A 53 -11.05 -12.25 -23.84
N VAL A 54 -12.25 -11.88 -24.24
CA VAL A 54 -13.09 -12.74 -25.07
C VAL A 54 -12.48 -12.73 -26.48
N ASP A 55 -11.99 -13.89 -26.91
CA ASP A 55 -11.33 -14.05 -28.21
C ASP A 55 -12.16 -15.04 -29.05
N GLU A 56 -12.91 -14.51 -30.00
CA GLU A 56 -13.84 -15.26 -30.82
C GLU A 56 -13.49 -15.21 -32.31
N GLN A 57 -13.42 -16.38 -32.93
CA GLN A 57 -13.24 -16.50 -34.36
C GLN A 57 -14.59 -16.53 -35.05
N THR A 58 -14.90 -15.48 -35.78
CA THR A 58 -16.14 -15.38 -36.57
C THR A 58 -15.89 -15.65 -38.07
N LYS A 59 -16.98 -15.84 -38.84
CA LYS A 59 -16.88 -15.95 -40.30
C LYS A 59 -16.34 -14.68 -40.98
N MET A 60 -16.38 -13.53 -40.27
CA MET A 60 -15.93 -12.24 -40.79
C MET A 60 -14.54 -11.84 -40.22
N GLY A 61 -13.91 -12.72 -39.42
CA GLY A 61 -12.59 -12.47 -38.80
C GLY A 61 -12.58 -12.71 -37.28
N ARG A 62 -11.42 -12.50 -36.72
CA ARG A 62 -11.18 -12.64 -35.25
C ARG A 62 -11.64 -11.36 -34.55
N ILE A 63 -12.41 -11.52 -33.48
CA ILE A 63 -12.85 -10.43 -32.60
C ILE A 63 -12.23 -10.64 -31.23
N ILE A 64 -11.59 -9.61 -30.70
CA ILE A 64 -11.06 -9.59 -29.34
C ILE A 64 -11.76 -8.45 -28.60
N ILE A 65 -12.43 -8.79 -27.49
CA ILE A 65 -13.16 -7.84 -26.66
C ILE A 65 -12.67 -8.00 -25.22
N LYS A 66 -12.44 -6.88 -24.53
CA LYS A 66 -12.10 -6.90 -23.11
C LYS A 66 -13.23 -7.55 -22.31
N SER A 67 -12.91 -8.52 -21.48
CA SER A 67 -13.81 -9.11 -20.49
C SER A 67 -13.79 -8.30 -19.19
N THR A 68 -14.27 -8.88 -18.11
CA THR A 68 -14.28 -8.29 -16.76
C THR A 68 -12.86 -8.06 -16.27
N ASP A 69 -12.61 -6.96 -15.59
CA ASP A 69 -11.33 -6.74 -14.91
C ASP A 69 -11.21 -7.67 -13.71
N GLU A 70 -10.05 -8.31 -13.58
CA GLU A 70 -9.67 -9.14 -12.44
C GLU A 70 -8.40 -8.54 -11.86
N GLN A 71 -8.56 -7.70 -10.85
CA GLN A 71 -7.44 -7.04 -10.20
C GLN A 71 -7.22 -7.64 -8.82
N ALA A 72 -5.96 -7.77 -8.43
CA ALA A 72 -5.58 -8.30 -7.14
C ALA A 72 -4.40 -7.52 -6.55
N ILE A 73 -4.34 -7.47 -5.24
CA ILE A 73 -3.21 -6.96 -4.47
C ILE A 73 -2.67 -8.10 -3.64
N ASP A 74 -1.39 -8.43 -3.83
CA ASP A 74 -0.66 -9.39 -3.03
C ASP A 74 0.19 -8.66 -2.01
N LEU A 75 0.15 -9.09 -0.75
CA LEU A 75 0.91 -8.51 0.34
C LEU A 75 1.58 -9.58 1.18
N THR A 76 2.82 -9.29 1.57
CA THR A 76 3.59 -10.07 2.54
C THR A 76 4.18 -9.14 3.59
N GLN A 77 4.08 -9.55 4.85
CA GLN A 77 4.59 -8.82 6.00
C GLN A 77 5.09 -9.79 7.07
N TYR A 78 5.98 -9.33 7.94
CA TYR A 78 6.32 -10.11 9.13
C TYR A 78 5.21 -10.02 10.17
N PHE A 79 4.94 -11.15 10.80
CA PHE A 79 3.91 -11.24 11.84
C PHE A 79 4.39 -10.58 13.13
N VAL A 80 3.63 -9.58 13.58
CA VAL A 80 3.83 -8.94 14.89
C VAL A 80 2.61 -9.27 15.77
N PRO A 81 2.80 -9.85 16.95
CA PRO A 81 1.70 -10.07 17.88
C PRO A 81 0.99 -8.75 18.23
N GLY A 82 -0.31 -8.69 17.96
CA GLY A 82 -1.11 -7.49 18.19
C GLY A 82 -1.24 -6.57 16.97
N ASP A 83 -0.69 -6.94 15.80
CA ASP A 83 -0.92 -6.21 14.56
C ASP A 83 -2.38 -6.32 14.13
N GLU A 84 -3.10 -5.22 14.25
CA GLU A 84 -4.52 -5.13 13.89
C GLU A 84 -4.77 -5.37 12.40
N SER A 85 -3.79 -5.10 11.53
CA SER A 85 -3.94 -5.29 10.08
C SER A 85 -4.18 -6.75 9.71
N ILE A 86 -3.46 -7.66 10.35
CA ILE A 86 -3.61 -9.11 10.16
C ILE A 86 -4.97 -9.58 10.69
N GLU A 87 -5.38 -9.08 11.87
CA GLU A 87 -6.69 -9.45 12.44
C GLU A 87 -7.84 -8.96 11.55
N VAL A 88 -7.74 -7.77 10.97
CA VAL A 88 -8.73 -7.25 9.99
C VAL A 88 -8.85 -8.18 8.78
N VAL A 89 -7.74 -8.66 8.22
CA VAL A 89 -7.74 -9.60 7.08
C VAL A 89 -8.35 -10.94 7.48
N LYS A 90 -7.95 -11.50 8.63
CA LYS A 90 -8.48 -12.77 9.15
C LYS A 90 -9.98 -12.72 9.43
N ASP A 91 -10.44 -11.63 10.05
CA ASP A 91 -11.86 -11.46 10.36
C ASP A 91 -12.68 -11.21 9.09
N ALA A 92 -12.18 -10.45 8.15
CA ALA A 92 -12.80 -10.26 6.85
C ALA A 92 -12.96 -11.60 6.12
N LYS A 93 -11.91 -12.47 6.10
CA LYS A 93 -11.99 -13.82 5.52
C LYS A 93 -13.04 -14.68 6.21
N LYS A 94 -13.09 -14.67 7.56
CA LYS A 94 -14.07 -15.46 8.35
C LYS A 94 -15.50 -15.00 8.13
N THR A 95 -15.71 -13.70 8.02
CA THR A 95 -17.06 -13.11 7.93
C THR A 95 -17.53 -12.92 6.49
N GLY A 96 -16.67 -13.15 5.49
CA GLY A 96 -16.98 -12.93 4.07
C GLY A 96 -17.11 -11.45 3.71
N LYS A 97 -16.46 -10.56 4.46
CA LYS A 97 -16.43 -9.12 4.20
C LYS A 97 -15.21 -8.72 3.40
N SER A 98 -15.30 -7.57 2.74
CA SER A 98 -14.14 -6.96 2.08
C SER A 98 -13.30 -6.15 3.07
N VAL A 99 -12.07 -5.84 2.65
CA VAL A 99 -11.15 -4.92 3.33
C VAL A 99 -10.92 -3.73 2.41
N LYS A 100 -10.88 -2.53 2.95
CA LYS A 100 -10.43 -1.36 2.21
C LYS A 100 -8.91 -1.40 2.13
N VAL A 101 -8.37 -1.18 0.94
CA VAL A 101 -6.93 -1.17 0.73
C VAL A 101 -6.54 0.06 -0.09
N TRP A 102 -5.43 0.68 0.31
CA TRP A 102 -4.77 1.76 -0.42
C TRP A 102 -3.35 1.33 -0.73
N ARG A 103 -2.95 1.50 -1.98
CA ARG A 103 -1.58 1.43 -2.44
C ARG A 103 -1.10 2.85 -2.67
N VAL A 104 -0.09 3.29 -1.93
CA VAL A 104 0.36 4.68 -1.89
C VAL A 104 1.81 4.78 -2.33
N ILE A 105 2.12 5.75 -3.20
CA ILE A 105 3.49 6.04 -3.62
C ILE A 105 4.01 7.20 -2.76
N VAL A 106 4.81 6.87 -1.74
CA VAL A 106 5.38 7.83 -0.80
C VAL A 106 6.76 8.28 -1.31
N ASP A 107 6.74 9.24 -2.22
CA ASP A 107 7.95 9.85 -2.76
C ASP A 107 7.74 11.36 -2.94
N GLU A 108 8.66 12.16 -2.40
CA GLU A 108 8.61 13.63 -2.47
C GLU A 108 8.52 14.17 -3.90
N SER A 109 9.05 13.43 -4.88
CA SER A 109 9.04 13.87 -6.29
C SER A 109 7.65 13.87 -6.91
N VAL A 110 6.69 13.18 -6.30
CA VAL A 110 5.28 13.07 -6.75
C VAL A 110 4.28 13.56 -5.70
N ALA A 111 4.77 14.04 -4.56
CA ALA A 111 3.96 14.65 -3.52
C ALA A 111 3.37 15.99 -3.99
N GLU A 112 2.15 16.27 -3.56
CA GLU A 112 1.50 17.56 -3.79
C GLU A 112 1.28 18.27 -2.45
N ASP A 113 1.83 19.48 -2.34
CA ASP A 113 1.60 20.32 -1.18
C ASP A 113 0.17 20.86 -1.17
N VAL A 114 -0.45 20.88 0.01
CA VAL A 114 -1.77 21.49 0.22
C VAL A 114 -1.59 22.78 0.99
N THR A 115 -2.09 23.89 0.43
CA THR A 115 -2.00 25.20 1.08
C THR A 115 -2.71 25.16 2.44
N ASP A 116 -2.03 25.66 3.47
CA ASP A 116 -2.54 25.74 4.86
C ASP A 116 -2.89 24.38 5.51
N ALA A 117 -2.29 23.28 5.06
CA ALA A 117 -2.45 21.94 5.66
C ALA A 117 -1.09 21.41 6.15
N GLU A 118 -1.14 20.62 7.23
CA GLU A 118 0.03 19.95 7.81
C GLU A 118 0.31 18.58 7.15
N TYR A 119 -0.31 18.30 6.01
CA TYR A 119 -0.13 17.07 5.25
C TYR A 119 0.13 17.33 3.78
N LYS A 120 0.76 16.37 3.13
CA LYS A 120 0.93 16.31 1.67
C LYS A 120 0.02 15.23 1.10
N LEU A 121 -0.31 15.36 -0.19
CA LEU A 121 -1.09 14.38 -0.92
C LEU A 121 -0.18 13.53 -1.81
N TYR A 122 -0.24 12.23 -1.62
CA TYR A 122 0.53 11.24 -2.37
C TYR A 122 -0.37 10.48 -3.33
N PRO A 123 0.10 10.19 -4.56
CA PRO A 123 -0.65 9.35 -5.50
C PRO A 123 -0.98 8.01 -4.88
N ALA A 124 -2.23 7.59 -4.99
CA ALA A 124 -2.70 6.35 -4.41
C ALA A 124 -3.74 5.67 -5.29
N GLU A 125 -3.83 4.36 -5.17
CA GLU A 125 -4.89 3.52 -5.70
C GLU A 125 -5.69 2.95 -4.55
N PHE A 126 -7.01 3.01 -4.65
CA PHE A 126 -7.95 2.53 -3.63
C PHE A 126 -8.83 1.43 -4.17
N GLY A 127 -9.11 0.41 -3.34
CA GLY A 127 -10.06 -0.64 -3.67
C GLY A 127 -10.68 -1.32 -2.45
N TYR A 128 -11.73 -2.08 -2.72
CA TYR A 128 -12.30 -3.05 -1.79
C TYR A 128 -11.80 -4.43 -2.18
N GLY A 129 -10.98 -5.05 -1.34
CA GLY A 129 -10.40 -6.36 -1.60
C GLY A 129 -11.09 -7.45 -0.77
N MET A 130 -11.41 -8.56 -1.42
CA MET A 130 -11.85 -9.79 -0.72
C MET A 130 -10.60 -10.61 -0.39
N PRO A 131 -10.32 -10.87 0.90
CA PRO A 131 -9.16 -11.65 1.28
C PRO A 131 -9.25 -13.08 0.73
N ASP A 132 -8.17 -13.52 0.10
CA ASP A 132 -8.01 -14.88 -0.35
C ASP A 132 -6.72 -15.49 0.19
N GLU A 133 -6.83 -16.74 0.61
CA GLU A 133 -5.73 -17.57 1.14
C GLU A 133 -4.80 -16.85 2.13
N PRO A 134 -5.32 -16.18 3.20
CA PRO A 134 -4.45 -15.62 4.22
C PRO A 134 -3.68 -16.75 4.91
N GLU A 135 -2.37 -16.72 4.79
CA GLU A 135 -1.44 -17.69 5.35
C GLU A 135 -0.54 -17.05 6.40
N ILE A 136 -0.30 -17.76 7.49
CA ILE A 136 0.74 -17.43 8.45
C ILE A 136 1.72 -18.58 8.43
N SER A 137 2.94 -18.31 8.01
CA SER A 137 4.00 -19.31 7.84
C SER A 137 5.00 -19.22 8.99
N ASP A 138 5.10 -20.29 9.75
CA ASP A 138 6.03 -20.45 10.88
C ASP A 138 7.34 -21.08 10.35
N GLY A 139 8.20 -20.23 9.75
CA GLY A 139 9.52 -20.66 9.25
C GLY A 139 10.60 -20.71 10.32
N ASP A 140 11.84 -20.94 9.87
CA ASP A 140 13.00 -21.07 10.78
C ASP A 140 13.50 -19.72 11.35
N GLU A 141 13.12 -18.59 10.77
CA GLU A 141 13.59 -17.26 11.16
C GLU A 141 12.46 -16.41 11.74
N LEU A 142 11.70 -15.74 10.89
CA LEU A 142 10.59 -14.88 11.28
C LEU A 142 9.28 -15.45 10.74
N VAL A 143 8.23 -15.29 11.52
CA VAL A 143 6.88 -15.64 11.08
C VAL A 143 6.41 -14.63 10.04
N GLU A 144 5.97 -15.12 8.89
CA GLU A 144 5.43 -14.29 7.81
C GLU A 144 3.91 -14.43 7.71
N ALA A 145 3.25 -13.34 7.37
CA ALA A 145 1.85 -13.35 6.96
C ALA A 145 1.76 -12.88 5.52
N SER A 146 1.13 -13.69 4.67
CA SER A 146 0.87 -13.39 3.27
C SER A 146 -0.61 -13.55 2.94
N TYR A 147 -1.12 -12.72 2.05
CA TYR A 147 -2.50 -12.77 1.61
C TYR A 147 -2.70 -12.04 0.30
N THR A 148 -3.67 -12.49 -0.46
CA THR A 148 -4.15 -11.84 -1.68
C THR A 148 -5.48 -11.15 -1.41
N LEU A 149 -5.64 -9.93 -1.88
CA LEU A 149 -6.88 -9.16 -1.86
C LEU A 149 -7.42 -9.07 -3.29
N ASN A 150 -8.43 -9.88 -3.61
CA ASN A 150 -9.13 -9.81 -4.90
C ASN A 150 -10.03 -8.57 -4.92
N ILE A 151 -9.76 -7.65 -5.82
CA ILE A 151 -10.43 -6.35 -5.88
C ILE A 151 -11.84 -6.47 -6.49
N ILE A 152 -12.81 -5.92 -5.80
CA ILE A 152 -14.19 -5.85 -6.29
C ILE A 152 -14.30 -4.71 -7.30
N GLY A 153 -14.51 -5.07 -8.56
CA GLY A 153 -14.51 -4.11 -9.66
C GLY A 153 -13.10 -3.73 -10.10
N SER A 154 -12.72 -2.47 -9.96
CA SER A 154 -11.39 -1.99 -10.31
C SER A 154 -10.86 -0.99 -9.28
N LEU A 155 -9.54 -0.94 -9.15
CA LEU A 155 -8.84 0.07 -8.36
C LEU A 155 -9.16 1.47 -8.89
N GLN A 156 -9.33 2.41 -7.98
CA GLN A 156 -9.61 3.80 -8.28
C GLN A 156 -8.40 4.67 -7.93
N ASP A 157 -7.97 5.47 -8.90
CA ASP A 157 -6.90 6.44 -8.68
C ASP A 157 -7.37 7.56 -7.76
N GLY A 158 -6.50 7.97 -6.86
CA GLY A 158 -6.76 9.03 -5.90
C GLY A 158 -5.50 9.56 -5.27
N LYS A 159 -5.67 10.24 -4.14
CA LYS A 159 -4.57 10.81 -3.37
C LYS A 159 -4.77 10.49 -1.90
N PHE A 160 -3.71 10.07 -1.25
CA PHE A 160 -3.70 9.71 0.16
C PHE A 160 -2.97 10.81 0.96
N PRO A 161 -3.60 11.38 2.01
CA PRO A 161 -2.96 12.37 2.85
C PRO A 161 -2.01 11.71 3.84
N LEU A 162 -0.77 12.22 3.93
CA LEU A 162 0.21 11.82 4.95
C LEU A 162 0.85 13.08 5.54
N THR A 163 0.99 13.08 6.85
CA THR A 163 1.75 14.11 7.59
C THR A 163 3.24 13.77 7.59
N ASP A 164 4.09 14.73 7.95
CA ASP A 164 5.51 14.46 8.11
C ASP A 164 5.76 13.44 9.24
N GLU A 165 4.91 13.39 10.26
CA GLU A 165 4.95 12.40 11.34
C GLU A 165 4.64 10.99 10.83
N ASP A 166 3.63 10.85 9.96
CA ASP A 166 3.30 9.56 9.33
C ASP A 166 4.47 9.05 8.49
N ILE A 167 5.12 9.94 7.74
CA ILE A 167 6.28 9.60 6.91
C ILE A 167 7.46 9.16 7.78
N ALA A 168 7.74 9.89 8.87
CA ALA A 168 8.79 9.52 9.81
C ALA A 168 8.53 8.14 10.43
N ALA A 169 7.28 7.83 10.78
CA ALA A 169 6.90 6.52 11.29
C ALA A 169 7.08 5.40 10.25
N ILE A 170 6.72 5.67 8.98
CA ILE A 170 6.88 4.73 7.87
C ILE A 170 8.37 4.45 7.58
N GLU A 171 9.20 5.49 7.59
CA GLU A 171 10.63 5.39 7.27
C GLU A 171 11.46 4.97 8.50
N ALA A 172 10.84 4.83 9.68
CA ALA A 172 11.49 4.55 10.96
C ALA A 172 12.69 5.49 11.20
N LEU A 173 12.49 6.77 10.90
CA LEU A 173 13.51 7.81 11.06
C LEU A 173 13.67 8.17 12.53
N TYR A 174 14.87 8.58 12.89
CA TYR A 174 15.17 9.16 14.19
C TYR A 174 16.12 10.34 14.02
N ASP A 175 15.99 11.33 14.90
CA ASP A 175 16.86 12.49 14.91
C ASP A 175 18.25 12.15 15.45
N TYR A 176 19.24 12.87 14.95
CA TYR A 176 20.59 12.77 15.50
C TYR A 176 20.58 13.24 16.97
N GLN A 177 21.17 12.42 17.84
CA GLN A 177 21.28 12.68 19.27
C GLN A 177 22.75 12.83 19.69
N ASN A 178 23.04 13.84 20.51
CA ASN A 178 24.34 13.97 21.09
C ASN A 178 24.54 13.02 22.28
N PRO A 179 25.78 12.61 22.59
CA PRO A 179 26.06 11.82 23.79
C PRO A 179 25.53 12.52 25.05
N GLY A 180 24.64 11.85 25.78
CA GLY A 180 24.05 12.37 27.02
C GLY A 180 22.73 13.16 26.87
N GLU A 181 22.20 13.32 25.68
CA GLU A 181 20.88 13.95 25.48
C GLU A 181 19.74 13.00 25.87
N THR A 182 19.89 11.71 25.57
CA THR A 182 18.89 10.70 25.88
C THR A 182 19.52 9.45 26.50
N THR A 183 18.70 8.70 27.23
CA THR A 183 19.01 7.35 27.70
C THR A 183 18.00 6.40 27.08
N GLY A 184 18.44 5.31 26.51
CA GLY A 184 17.59 4.31 25.87
C GLY A 184 18.25 3.73 24.63
N ASP A 185 17.70 2.65 24.13
CA ASP A 185 18.13 2.06 22.87
C ASP A 185 17.22 2.47 21.70
N TYR A 186 17.51 1.98 20.51
CA TYR A 186 16.75 2.28 19.31
C TYR A 186 15.27 1.85 19.43
N SER A 187 14.98 0.76 20.12
CA SER A 187 13.63 0.25 20.33
C SER A 187 12.81 1.19 21.20
N ASP A 188 13.44 1.82 22.20
CA ASP A 188 12.76 2.79 23.07
C ASP A 188 12.37 4.06 22.32
N ILE A 189 13.18 4.47 21.35
CA ILE A 189 12.90 5.65 20.50
C ILE A 189 11.67 5.43 19.62
N GLN A 190 11.50 4.24 19.04
CA GLN A 190 10.36 3.91 18.20
C GLN A 190 9.02 3.88 18.95
N THR A 191 9.04 3.68 20.25
CA THR A 191 7.84 3.61 21.09
C THR A 191 7.45 4.94 21.73
N THR A 192 8.32 5.95 21.66
CA THR A 192 8.06 7.27 22.23
C THR A 192 7.42 8.18 21.19
N PRO A 193 6.15 8.60 21.36
CA PRO A 193 5.56 9.60 20.50
C PRO A 193 6.39 10.89 20.54
N PRO A 194 6.49 11.65 19.44
CA PRO A 194 7.19 12.92 19.43
C PRO A 194 6.63 13.83 20.51
N ALA A 195 7.50 14.51 21.24
CA ALA A 195 7.12 15.44 22.28
C ALA A 195 6.32 16.60 21.66
N GLN A 196 5.09 16.81 22.16
CA GLN A 196 4.22 17.93 21.78
C GLN A 196 4.81 19.27 22.20
#